data_5952004fb5d383e9260b48ae6fe75d84
#
_entry.id   5952004fb5d383e9260b48ae6fe75d84
#
_cell.length_a   1.000
_cell.length_b   1.000
_cell.length_c   1.000
_cell.angle_alpha   90.00
_cell.angle_beta   90.00
_cell.angle_gamma   90.00
#
_symmetry.space_group_name_H-M   'P 1'
#
loop_
_entity.id
_entity.type
_entity.pdbx_description
1 polymer ?
#
loop_
_entity_poly.entity_id
_entity_poly.type
_entity_poly.pdbx_seq_one_letter_code
_entity_poly.pdbx_strand_id
1 'polypeptide(L)'
;AAVYDLGADEETQVAVNIDGTRNTVDLAKAIDAGHFHHVSSIAAAGLYEGVFREDMFDEAEGLDHPYFQTKHESEKIVRQDCKVPWTVYRPAMVVGDSTTGEMDKIDGPYYFFKLIQRLRQLLPPWMPTVGLEGGRINIVPVDFVVNALNVISHQQSIAQKCFHLVDPVGYRVGDVLDIFSRAAHAPRMNLFVNAALLGFIPKGIKKSLMAMAPVRRVRNAIMKD
;
A
#
# COMPACT_ATOMS: atom_id res chain seq x y z
N ALA A 1 14.74 6.29 6.53
CA ALA A 1 13.98 6.83 5.40
C ALA A 1 13.83 5.72 4.37
N ALA A 2 12.73 5.69 3.64
CA ALA A 2 12.50 4.74 2.57
C ALA A 2 11.77 5.44 1.42
N VAL A 3 12.08 5.04 0.19
CA VAL A 3 11.28 5.40 -0.99
C VAL A 3 10.19 4.35 -1.15
N TYR A 4 8.93 4.79 -1.09
CA TYR A 4 7.74 3.95 -1.26
C TYR A 4 6.86 4.40 -2.44
N ASP A 5 7.41 5.25 -3.31
CA ASP A 5 6.80 5.63 -4.57
C ASP A 5 6.90 4.45 -5.56
N LEU A 6 5.75 3.88 -5.92
CA LEU A 6 5.68 2.81 -6.92
C LEU A 6 6.16 3.24 -8.31
N GLY A 7 6.22 4.54 -8.56
CA GLY A 7 6.74 5.12 -9.80
C GLY A 7 8.21 5.53 -9.75
N ALA A 8 8.88 5.39 -8.60
CA ALA A 8 10.31 5.67 -8.50
C ALA A 8 11.11 4.63 -9.29
N ASP A 9 12.20 5.08 -9.92
CA ASP A 9 13.11 4.18 -10.63
C ASP A 9 13.77 3.17 -9.68
N GLU A 10 14.13 2.02 -10.22
CA GLU A 10 14.68 0.91 -9.46
C GLU A 10 16.01 1.29 -8.77
N GLU A 11 16.86 2.06 -9.44
CA GLU A 11 18.16 2.48 -8.93
C GLU A 11 17.98 3.33 -7.65
N THR A 12 17.07 4.29 -7.67
CA THR A 12 16.72 5.09 -6.49
C THR A 12 16.16 4.24 -5.35
N GLN A 13 15.31 3.26 -5.65
CA GLN A 13 14.75 2.36 -4.64
C GLN A 13 15.84 1.49 -4.02
N VAL A 14 16.78 0.96 -4.80
CA VAL A 14 17.92 0.17 -4.31
C VAL A 14 18.81 1.02 -3.42
N ALA A 15 19.25 2.18 -3.91
CA ALA A 15 20.16 3.08 -3.17
C ALA A 15 19.59 3.52 -1.81
N VAL A 16 18.28 3.85 -1.76
CA VAL A 16 17.67 4.34 -0.52
C VAL A 16 17.21 3.20 0.38
N ASN A 17 16.53 2.20 -0.15
CA ASN A 17 15.93 1.15 0.67
C ASN A 17 16.94 0.08 1.07
N ILE A 18 17.84 -0.34 0.18
CA ILE A 18 18.81 -1.40 0.46
C ILE A 18 20.09 -0.82 1.04
N ASP A 19 20.79 0.03 0.28
CA ASP A 19 22.09 0.59 0.72
C ASP A 19 21.92 1.51 1.91
N GLY A 20 20.84 2.32 1.95
CA GLY A 20 20.47 3.13 3.11
C GLY A 20 20.24 2.28 4.37
N THR A 21 19.61 1.09 4.25
CA THR A 21 19.44 0.18 5.38
C THR A 21 20.78 -0.42 5.82
N ARG A 22 21.62 -0.84 4.87
CA ARG A 22 22.97 -1.36 5.19
C ARG A 22 23.80 -0.32 5.95
N ASN A 23 23.84 0.91 5.45
CA ASN A 23 24.55 2.01 6.10
C ASN A 23 24.03 2.30 7.53
N THR A 24 22.72 2.20 7.75
CA THR A 24 22.13 2.40 9.09
C THR A 24 22.42 1.23 10.03
N VAL A 25 22.45 0.00 9.55
CA VAL A 25 22.87 -1.18 10.34
C VAL A 25 24.35 -1.07 10.73
N ASP A 26 25.22 -0.68 9.81
CA ASP A 26 26.62 -0.45 10.08
C ASP A 26 26.84 0.70 11.08
N LEU A 27 26.08 1.78 10.95
CA LEU A 27 26.10 2.88 11.93
C LEU A 27 25.67 2.38 13.32
N ALA A 28 24.57 1.65 13.42
CA ALA A 28 24.08 1.11 14.70
C ALA A 28 25.14 0.25 15.40
N LYS A 29 25.86 -0.56 14.63
CA LYS A 29 27.00 -1.34 15.13
C LYS A 29 28.17 -0.44 15.56
N ALA A 30 28.52 0.59 14.77
CA ALA A 30 29.66 1.46 15.06
C ALA A 30 29.48 2.29 16.34
N ILE A 31 28.23 2.69 16.65
CA ILE A 31 27.89 3.48 17.85
C ILE A 31 27.50 2.59 19.05
N ASP A 32 27.56 1.26 18.91
CA ASP A 32 27.11 0.29 19.91
C ASP A 32 25.66 0.58 20.39
N ALA A 33 24.74 0.71 19.43
CA ALA A 33 23.35 1.02 19.73
C ALA A 33 22.69 -0.08 20.57
N GLY A 34 21.96 0.31 21.61
CA GLY A 34 21.29 -0.66 22.50
C GLY A 34 20.18 -1.45 21.81
N HIS A 35 19.52 -0.88 20.79
CA HIS A 35 18.48 -1.53 20.03
C HIS A 35 18.30 -0.85 18.65
N PHE A 36 17.99 -1.64 17.62
CA PHE A 36 17.72 -1.18 16.26
C PHE A 36 16.25 -1.43 15.89
N HIS A 37 15.51 -0.36 15.59
CA HIS A 37 14.13 -0.44 15.17
C HIS A 37 14.01 -0.20 13.66
N HIS A 38 13.55 -1.22 12.93
CA HIS A 38 13.38 -1.17 11.47
C HIS A 38 11.92 -1.09 11.06
N VAL A 39 11.53 0.00 10.41
CA VAL A 39 10.20 0.12 9.81
C VAL A 39 10.24 -0.44 8.39
N SER A 40 9.82 -1.70 8.27
CA SER A 40 9.65 -2.43 7.02
C SER A 40 8.26 -2.10 6.38
N SER A 41 7.58 -3.09 5.87
CA SER A 41 6.21 -3.01 5.33
C SER A 41 5.63 -4.42 5.20
N ILE A 42 4.30 -4.55 5.19
CA ILE A 42 3.66 -5.81 4.75
C ILE A 42 4.06 -6.18 3.31
N ALA A 43 4.51 -5.22 2.51
CA ALA A 43 5.03 -5.44 1.16
C ALA A 43 6.28 -6.36 1.12
N ALA A 44 6.97 -6.57 2.24
CA ALA A 44 8.07 -7.53 2.34
C ALA A 44 7.62 -8.99 2.13
N ALA A 45 6.33 -9.29 2.26
CA ALA A 45 5.73 -10.59 1.93
C ALA A 45 5.52 -10.79 0.42
N GLY A 46 5.65 -9.73 -0.39
CA GLY A 46 5.37 -9.76 -1.82
C GLY A 46 3.90 -10.05 -2.12
N LEU A 47 3.67 -11.00 -3.02
CA LEU A 47 2.34 -11.46 -3.43
C LEU A 47 1.98 -12.82 -2.81
N TYR A 48 2.49 -13.13 -1.62
CA TYR A 48 2.20 -14.37 -0.92
C TYR A 48 0.70 -14.62 -0.80
N GLU A 49 0.24 -15.78 -1.21
CA GLU A 49 -1.17 -16.18 -1.13
C GLU A 49 -1.46 -16.84 0.23
N GLY A 50 -2.33 -16.23 1.00
CA GLY A 50 -2.74 -16.73 2.31
C GLY A 50 -2.48 -15.76 3.46
N VAL A 51 -2.23 -16.30 4.65
CA VAL A 51 -1.95 -15.51 5.86
C VAL A 51 -0.44 -15.47 6.10
N PHE A 52 0.18 -14.34 5.82
CA PHE A 52 1.59 -14.11 6.13
C PHE A 52 1.70 -13.64 7.58
N ARG A 53 2.34 -14.45 8.44
CA ARG A 53 2.44 -14.18 9.88
C ARG A 53 3.73 -13.42 10.23
N GLU A 54 3.83 -12.95 11.46
CA GLU A 54 4.97 -12.17 11.96
C GLU A 54 6.27 -13.02 12.04
N ASP A 55 6.15 -14.34 12.25
CA ASP A 55 7.26 -15.29 12.26
C ASP A 55 7.76 -15.69 10.87
N MET A 56 6.99 -15.39 9.82
CA MET A 56 7.33 -15.71 8.44
C MET A 56 8.20 -14.62 7.81
N PHE A 57 9.12 -15.05 6.96
CA PHE A 57 9.97 -14.16 6.16
C PHE A 57 10.43 -14.82 4.85
N ASP A 58 11.03 -16.01 4.93
CA ASP A 58 11.59 -16.73 3.77
C ASP A 58 10.50 -17.27 2.84
N GLU A 59 9.25 -17.31 3.30
CA GLU A 59 8.08 -17.73 2.54
C GLU A 59 7.50 -16.63 1.62
N ALA A 60 8.14 -15.46 1.55
CA ALA A 60 7.71 -14.38 0.66
C ALA A 60 7.73 -14.82 -0.81
N GLU A 61 6.70 -14.44 -1.56
CA GLU A 61 6.51 -14.82 -2.95
C GLU A 61 6.19 -13.61 -3.83
N GLY A 62 6.44 -13.72 -5.16
CA GLY A 62 6.07 -12.66 -6.12
C GLY A 62 6.80 -11.34 -5.88
N LEU A 63 8.11 -11.42 -5.63
CA LEU A 63 8.97 -10.25 -5.36
C LEU A 63 9.49 -9.56 -6.63
N ASP A 64 8.88 -9.78 -7.79
CA ASP A 64 9.33 -9.23 -9.08
C ASP A 64 9.19 -7.70 -9.17
N HIS A 65 8.29 -7.11 -8.39
CA HIS A 65 8.12 -5.67 -8.35
C HIS A 65 9.24 -5.02 -7.52
N PRO A 66 9.97 -3.99 -8.02
CA PRO A 66 11.11 -3.37 -7.34
C PRO A 66 10.83 -2.93 -5.90
N TYR A 67 9.63 -2.41 -5.63
CA TYR A 67 9.23 -2.03 -4.29
C TYR A 67 9.15 -3.22 -3.32
N PHE A 68 8.53 -4.34 -3.73
CA PHE A 68 8.44 -5.54 -2.88
C PHE A 68 9.81 -6.12 -2.65
N GLN A 69 10.61 -6.24 -3.71
CA GLN A 69 11.97 -6.73 -3.64
C GLN A 69 12.84 -5.91 -2.69
N THR A 70 12.85 -4.57 -2.86
CA THR A 70 13.71 -3.71 -2.03
C THR A 70 13.26 -3.68 -0.57
N LYS A 71 11.95 -3.79 -0.27
CA LYS A 71 11.45 -3.90 1.11
C LYS A 71 11.82 -5.24 1.73
N HIS A 72 11.74 -6.33 0.97
CA HIS A 72 12.17 -7.64 1.43
C HIS A 72 13.68 -7.68 1.69
N GLU A 73 14.51 -7.25 0.74
CA GLU A 73 15.97 -7.24 0.88
C GLU A 73 16.44 -6.32 2.02
N SER A 74 15.81 -5.16 2.22
CA SER A 74 16.14 -4.28 3.35
C SER A 74 15.85 -4.96 4.70
N GLU A 75 14.74 -5.66 4.84
CA GLU A 75 14.43 -6.41 6.05
C GLU A 75 15.38 -7.60 6.25
N LYS A 76 15.77 -8.28 5.17
CA LYS A 76 16.76 -9.37 5.19
C LYS A 76 18.12 -8.91 5.75
N ILE A 77 18.62 -7.74 5.32
CA ILE A 77 19.83 -7.14 5.86
C ILE A 77 19.73 -6.97 7.38
N VAL A 78 18.61 -6.46 7.89
CA VAL A 78 18.41 -6.31 9.33
C VAL A 78 18.44 -7.66 10.04
N ARG A 79 17.75 -8.66 9.51
CA ARG A 79 17.66 -10.00 10.12
C ARG A 79 18.99 -10.73 10.11
N GLN A 80 19.80 -10.59 9.08
CA GLN A 80 21.04 -11.36 8.89
C GLN A 80 22.29 -10.61 9.37
N ASP A 81 22.40 -9.32 9.10
CA ASP A 81 23.62 -8.55 9.27
C ASP A 81 23.63 -7.67 10.53
N CYS A 82 22.45 -7.31 11.07
CA CYS A 82 22.38 -6.50 12.28
C CYS A 82 22.85 -7.29 13.50
N LYS A 83 23.94 -6.84 14.14
CA LYS A 83 24.54 -7.51 15.30
C LYS A 83 24.04 -6.96 16.63
N VAL A 84 23.36 -5.81 16.61
CA VAL A 84 22.67 -5.29 17.80
C VAL A 84 21.25 -5.88 17.88
N PRO A 85 20.61 -5.91 19.06
CA PRO A 85 19.22 -6.32 19.18
C PRO A 85 18.34 -5.50 18.23
N TRP A 86 17.45 -6.14 17.48
CA TRP A 86 16.60 -5.45 16.52
C TRP A 86 15.13 -5.85 16.65
N THR A 87 14.26 -4.96 16.18
CA THR A 87 12.83 -5.21 16.03
C THR A 87 12.37 -4.67 14.67
N VAL A 88 11.58 -5.48 13.97
CA VAL A 88 10.98 -5.14 12.67
C VAL A 88 9.50 -4.79 12.86
N TYR A 89 9.05 -3.74 12.21
CA TYR A 89 7.65 -3.36 12.13
C TYR A 89 7.20 -3.40 10.68
N ARG A 90 6.08 -4.05 10.40
CA ARG A 90 5.49 -4.15 9.07
C ARG A 90 4.14 -3.43 9.05
N PRO A 91 4.12 -2.11 8.88
CA PRO A 91 2.86 -1.39 8.70
C PRO A 91 2.20 -1.79 7.39
N ALA A 92 0.86 -1.77 7.40
CA ALA A 92 0.04 -1.82 6.21
C ALA A 92 0.15 -0.52 5.41
N MET A 93 -0.77 -0.29 4.48
CA MET A 93 -0.86 0.96 3.74
C MET A 93 -1.27 2.08 4.70
N VAL A 94 -0.34 3.00 4.96
CA VAL A 94 -0.57 4.10 5.90
C VAL A 94 -1.34 5.21 5.21
N VAL A 95 -2.39 5.68 5.87
CA VAL A 95 -3.22 6.81 5.45
C VAL A 95 -3.13 7.95 6.46
N GLY A 96 -3.80 9.06 6.20
CA GLY A 96 -3.79 10.24 7.06
C GLY A 96 -4.22 9.97 8.50
N ASP A 97 -4.05 10.99 9.34
CA ASP A 97 -4.45 10.95 10.74
C ASP A 97 -5.96 10.65 10.90
N SER A 98 -6.31 9.78 11.84
CA SER A 98 -7.68 9.30 12.00
C SER A 98 -8.65 10.39 12.54
N THR A 99 -8.11 11.43 13.15
CA THR A 99 -8.89 12.52 13.77
C THR A 99 -8.99 13.73 12.84
N THR A 100 -7.87 14.14 12.25
CA THR A 100 -7.80 15.35 11.42
C THR A 100 -7.93 15.07 9.93
N GLY A 101 -7.62 13.85 9.49
CA GLY A 101 -7.53 13.48 8.08
C GLY A 101 -6.30 14.05 7.38
N GLU A 102 -5.42 14.74 8.09
CA GLU A 102 -4.20 15.34 7.52
C GLU A 102 -3.24 14.27 7.00
N MET A 103 -2.63 14.55 5.87
CA MET A 103 -1.62 13.71 5.24
C MET A 103 -0.62 14.56 4.49
N ASP A 104 0.67 14.36 4.72
CA ASP A 104 1.75 15.13 4.11
C ASP A 104 1.94 14.81 2.63
N LYS A 105 1.58 13.59 2.20
CA LYS A 105 1.85 13.12 0.85
C LYS A 105 0.64 12.37 0.27
N ILE A 106 0.29 12.72 -0.97
CA ILE A 106 -0.78 12.02 -1.70
C ILE A 106 -0.15 10.82 -2.43
N ASP A 107 -0.35 9.62 -1.87
CA ASP A 107 0.07 8.35 -2.45
C ASP A 107 -0.88 7.20 -2.08
N GLY A 108 -0.53 5.96 -2.43
CA GLY A 108 -1.34 4.79 -2.13
C GLY A 108 -2.79 4.93 -2.62
N PRO A 109 -3.80 4.77 -1.74
CA PRO A 109 -5.19 4.82 -2.15
C PRO A 109 -5.64 6.20 -2.64
N TYR A 110 -4.90 7.26 -2.35
CA TYR A 110 -5.21 8.62 -2.75
C TYR A 110 -5.00 8.89 -4.25
N TYR A 111 -4.30 8.03 -4.98
CA TYR A 111 -4.24 8.12 -6.45
C TYR A 111 -5.61 8.08 -7.11
N PHE A 112 -6.60 7.45 -6.46
CA PHE A 112 -7.98 7.43 -6.96
C PHE A 112 -8.70 8.79 -6.85
N PHE A 113 -8.18 9.76 -6.10
CA PHE A 113 -8.82 11.07 -5.94
C PHE A 113 -8.98 11.80 -7.26
N LYS A 114 -7.99 11.77 -8.13
CA LYS A 114 -8.08 12.38 -9.47
C LYS A 114 -9.21 11.76 -10.31
N LEU A 115 -9.34 10.43 -10.26
CA LEU A 115 -10.41 9.71 -10.94
C LEU A 115 -11.79 10.11 -10.38
N ILE A 116 -11.94 10.12 -9.07
CA ILE A 116 -13.19 10.48 -8.38
C ILE A 116 -13.58 11.92 -8.69
N GLN A 117 -12.63 12.85 -8.68
CA GLN A 117 -12.85 14.24 -9.03
C GLN A 117 -13.35 14.39 -10.48
N ARG A 118 -12.79 13.65 -11.43
CA ARG A 118 -13.24 13.63 -12.82
C ARG A 118 -14.65 13.04 -12.97
N LEU A 119 -14.93 11.93 -12.26
CA LEU A 119 -16.29 11.37 -12.26
C LEU A 119 -17.31 12.36 -11.72
N ARG A 120 -16.99 13.08 -10.64
CA ARG A 120 -17.84 14.14 -10.10
C ARG A 120 -18.14 15.27 -11.11
N GLN A 121 -17.16 15.63 -11.94
CA GLN A 121 -17.33 16.69 -12.95
C GLN A 121 -18.12 16.24 -14.18
N LEU A 122 -18.05 14.96 -14.52
CA LEU A 122 -18.62 14.40 -15.75
C LEU A 122 -20.02 13.81 -15.57
N LEU A 123 -20.33 13.36 -14.36
CA LEU A 123 -21.55 12.61 -14.06
C LEU A 123 -22.31 13.23 -12.88
N PRO A 124 -23.64 13.25 -12.93
CA PRO A 124 -24.44 13.71 -11.78
C PRO A 124 -24.33 12.73 -10.60
N PRO A 125 -24.41 13.20 -9.34
CA PRO A 125 -24.21 12.36 -8.14
C PRO A 125 -25.17 11.18 -8.00
N TRP A 126 -26.35 11.25 -8.62
CA TRP A 126 -27.36 10.19 -8.58
C TRP A 126 -27.09 9.04 -9.57
N MET A 127 -26.15 9.22 -10.52
CA MET A 127 -25.84 8.21 -11.54
C MET A 127 -24.99 7.10 -10.92
N PRO A 128 -25.42 5.82 -10.93
CA PRO A 128 -24.60 4.73 -10.45
C PRO A 128 -23.37 4.53 -11.36
N THR A 129 -22.22 4.31 -10.78
CA THR A 129 -21.00 4.00 -11.51
C THR A 129 -20.54 2.57 -11.21
N VAL A 130 -19.80 2.01 -12.14
CA VAL A 130 -19.22 0.66 -12.01
C VAL A 130 -17.84 0.78 -11.37
N GLY A 131 -17.68 0.20 -10.19
CA GLY A 131 -16.40 -0.01 -9.54
C GLY A 131 -15.82 -1.39 -9.91
N LEU A 132 -14.51 -1.52 -9.81
CA LEU A 132 -13.82 -2.80 -9.93
C LEU A 132 -13.71 -3.43 -8.54
N GLU A 133 -14.17 -4.65 -8.38
CA GLU A 133 -13.89 -5.44 -7.20
C GLU A 133 -12.50 -6.07 -7.38
N GLY A 134 -11.52 -5.58 -6.61
CA GLY A 134 -10.10 -5.93 -6.75
C GLY A 134 -9.49 -6.59 -5.51
N GLY A 135 -10.26 -7.31 -4.72
CA GLY A 135 -9.75 -7.94 -3.49
C GLY A 135 -9.83 -7.05 -2.26
N ARG A 136 -8.98 -7.37 -1.27
CA ARG A 136 -8.91 -6.63 -0.01
C ARG A 136 -7.59 -5.88 0.10
N ILE A 137 -7.64 -4.71 0.70
CA ILE A 137 -6.46 -3.92 1.08
C ILE A 137 -6.46 -3.72 2.59
N ASN A 138 -5.29 -3.63 3.17
CA ASN A 138 -5.12 -3.30 4.57
C ASN A 138 -4.65 -1.86 4.69
N ILE A 139 -5.39 -1.05 5.42
CA ILE A 139 -5.18 0.39 5.56
C ILE A 139 -5.19 0.72 7.04
N VAL A 140 -4.21 1.49 7.47
CA VAL A 140 -4.09 1.94 8.87
C VAL A 140 -3.78 3.43 8.93
N PRO A 141 -4.36 4.19 9.87
CA PRO A 141 -4.03 5.60 10.04
C PRO A 141 -2.63 5.79 10.64
N VAL A 142 -2.00 6.93 10.30
CA VAL A 142 -0.63 7.22 10.73
C VAL A 142 -0.49 7.32 12.25
N ASP A 143 -1.46 7.88 12.93
CA ASP A 143 -1.51 7.99 14.40
C ASP A 143 -1.54 6.60 15.07
N PHE A 144 -2.27 5.63 14.51
CA PHE A 144 -2.21 4.24 14.97
C PHE A 144 -0.79 3.67 14.85
N VAL A 145 -0.14 3.86 13.69
CA VAL A 145 1.22 3.35 13.45
C VAL A 145 2.21 3.98 14.43
N VAL A 146 2.15 5.30 14.63
CA VAL A 146 3.01 6.03 15.57
C VAL A 146 2.80 5.55 17.00
N ASN A 147 1.54 5.44 17.42
CA ASN A 147 1.21 4.97 18.78
C ASN A 147 1.67 3.52 19.01
N ALA A 148 1.45 2.63 18.05
CA ALA A 148 1.90 1.24 18.12
C ALA A 148 3.44 1.16 18.19
N LEU A 149 4.16 1.89 17.34
CA LEU A 149 5.62 1.98 17.40
C LEU A 149 6.10 2.47 18.76
N ASN A 150 5.49 3.54 19.29
CA ASN A 150 5.85 4.08 20.59
C ASN A 150 5.63 3.06 21.71
N VAL A 151 4.48 2.41 21.75
CA VAL A 151 4.17 1.42 22.80
C VAL A 151 5.09 0.22 22.70
N ILE A 152 5.27 -0.36 21.51
CA ILE A 152 6.07 -1.58 21.33
C ILE A 152 7.54 -1.30 21.59
N SER A 153 8.09 -0.17 21.11
CA SER A 153 9.52 0.14 21.28
C SER A 153 9.95 0.26 22.75
N HIS A 154 9.02 0.51 23.66
CA HIS A 154 9.29 0.60 25.10
C HIS A 154 8.99 -0.70 25.85
N GLN A 155 8.57 -1.78 25.15
CA GLN A 155 8.37 -3.07 25.77
C GLN A 155 9.70 -3.82 25.96
N GLN A 156 9.73 -4.71 26.97
CA GLN A 156 10.83 -5.62 27.16
C GLN A 156 10.69 -6.85 26.23
N SER A 157 11.82 -7.53 25.97
CA SER A 157 11.84 -8.80 25.21
C SER A 157 11.28 -8.73 23.78
N ILE A 158 11.53 -7.61 23.10
CA ILE A 158 11.14 -7.40 21.71
C ILE A 158 12.27 -7.66 20.70
N ALA A 159 13.46 -8.02 21.20
CA ALA A 159 14.61 -8.32 20.36
C ALA A 159 14.33 -9.51 19.43
N GLN A 160 14.78 -9.41 18.17
CA GLN A 160 14.58 -10.39 17.08
C GLN A 160 13.10 -10.71 16.82
N LYS A 161 12.19 -9.76 17.06
CA LYS A 161 10.77 -9.90 16.78
C LYS A 161 10.32 -9.03 15.62
N CYS A 162 9.28 -9.48 14.95
CA CYS A 162 8.56 -8.73 13.93
C CYS A 162 7.12 -8.47 14.41
N PHE A 163 6.59 -7.30 14.13
CA PHE A 163 5.22 -6.90 14.44
C PHE A 163 4.50 -6.39 13.20
N HIS A 164 3.31 -6.91 12.94
CA HIS A 164 2.43 -6.40 11.91
C HIS A 164 1.56 -5.27 12.46
N LEU A 165 1.70 -4.09 11.88
CA LEU A 165 0.85 -2.94 12.23
C LEU A 165 -0.25 -2.82 11.17
N VAL A 166 -1.28 -3.64 11.35
CA VAL A 166 -2.35 -3.86 10.37
C VAL A 166 -3.72 -3.80 11.04
N ASP A 167 -4.75 -3.50 10.26
CA ASP A 167 -6.13 -3.75 10.69
C ASP A 167 -6.39 -5.27 10.61
N PRO A 168 -6.94 -5.89 11.67
CA PRO A 168 -7.29 -7.31 11.65
C PRO A 168 -8.26 -7.69 10.52
N VAL A 169 -9.04 -6.73 10.03
CA VAL A 169 -10.04 -6.93 8.97
C VAL A 169 -9.74 -6.00 7.80
N GLY A 170 -9.04 -6.51 6.79
CA GLY A 170 -8.79 -5.74 5.57
C GLY A 170 -10.08 -5.30 4.87
N TYR A 171 -10.07 -4.10 4.28
CA TYR A 171 -11.21 -3.50 3.59
C TYR A 171 -11.30 -4.00 2.14
N ARG A 172 -12.51 -4.11 1.60
CA ARG A 172 -12.68 -4.31 0.15
C ARG A 172 -12.28 -3.02 -0.58
N VAL A 173 -11.56 -3.14 -1.66
CA VAL A 173 -11.18 -1.97 -2.49
C VAL A 173 -12.40 -1.17 -2.90
N GLY A 174 -13.49 -1.85 -3.29
CA GLY A 174 -14.74 -1.20 -3.64
C GLY A 174 -15.37 -0.36 -2.53
N ASP A 175 -15.32 -0.85 -1.29
CA ASP A 175 -15.86 -0.11 -0.14
C ASP A 175 -15.05 1.16 0.13
N VAL A 176 -13.72 1.10 0.00
CA VAL A 176 -12.84 2.27 0.14
C VAL A 176 -13.13 3.30 -0.94
N LEU A 177 -13.28 2.87 -2.19
CA LEU A 177 -13.61 3.76 -3.30
C LEU A 177 -15.02 4.40 -3.13
N ASP A 178 -16.01 3.64 -2.60
CA ASP A 178 -17.33 4.22 -2.31
C ASP A 178 -17.27 5.24 -1.17
N ILE A 179 -16.44 5.02 -0.14
CA ILE A 179 -16.19 6.00 0.93
C ILE A 179 -15.62 7.29 0.34
N PHE A 180 -14.60 7.19 -0.51
CA PHE A 180 -14.01 8.36 -1.17
C PHE A 180 -15.00 9.08 -2.08
N SER A 181 -15.80 8.33 -2.84
CA SER A 181 -16.83 8.90 -3.72
C SER A 181 -17.89 9.66 -2.93
N ARG A 182 -18.34 9.10 -1.80
CA ARG A 182 -19.29 9.77 -0.91
C ARG A 182 -18.71 11.05 -0.30
N ALA A 183 -17.49 10.99 0.21
CA ALA A 183 -16.79 12.14 0.80
C ALA A 183 -16.59 13.26 -0.23
N ALA A 184 -16.32 12.90 -1.49
CA ALA A 184 -16.14 13.84 -2.60
C ALA A 184 -17.47 14.33 -3.22
N HIS A 185 -18.64 13.89 -2.75
CA HIS A 185 -19.94 14.12 -3.41
C HIS A 185 -19.95 13.71 -4.88
N ALA A 186 -19.22 12.65 -5.22
CA ALA A 186 -19.16 12.06 -6.55
C ALA A 186 -20.21 10.93 -6.70
N PRO A 187 -20.48 10.49 -7.94
CA PRO A 187 -21.32 9.33 -8.18
C PRO A 187 -20.84 8.09 -7.41
N ARG A 188 -21.78 7.40 -6.78
CA ARG A 188 -21.46 6.21 -5.97
C ARG A 188 -21.10 5.02 -6.82
N MET A 189 -20.11 4.25 -6.40
CA MET A 189 -19.73 2.98 -7.01
C MET A 189 -20.59 1.85 -6.43
N ASN A 190 -21.83 1.71 -6.93
CA ASN A 190 -22.79 0.74 -6.40
C ASN A 190 -22.78 -0.60 -7.15
N LEU A 191 -22.18 -0.64 -8.33
CA LEU A 191 -22.09 -1.84 -9.16
C LEU A 191 -20.62 -2.28 -9.20
N PHE A 192 -20.31 -3.34 -8.47
CA PHE A 192 -18.96 -3.91 -8.49
C PHE A 192 -18.90 -5.06 -9.48
N VAL A 193 -17.96 -4.97 -10.42
CA VAL A 193 -17.65 -6.03 -11.36
C VAL A 193 -16.31 -6.65 -10.97
N ASN A 194 -16.32 -7.95 -10.73
CA ASN A 194 -15.10 -8.68 -10.47
C ASN A 194 -14.15 -8.54 -11.68
N ALA A 195 -12.95 -8.02 -11.47
CA ALA A 195 -11.97 -7.80 -12.53
C ALA A 195 -11.63 -9.09 -13.30
N ALA A 196 -11.69 -10.24 -12.63
CA ALA A 196 -11.51 -11.55 -13.28
C ALA A 196 -12.60 -11.84 -14.32
N LEU A 197 -13.84 -11.39 -14.11
CA LEU A 197 -14.93 -11.57 -15.07
C LEU A 197 -14.75 -10.74 -16.34
N LEU A 198 -14.00 -9.63 -16.28
CA LEU A 198 -13.69 -8.83 -17.47
C LEU A 198 -12.81 -9.58 -18.47
N GLY A 199 -12.07 -10.59 -18.04
CA GLY A 199 -11.31 -11.49 -18.91
C GLY A 199 -12.20 -12.36 -19.80
N PHE A 200 -13.41 -12.70 -19.36
CA PHE A 200 -14.37 -13.54 -20.09
C PHE A 200 -15.27 -12.75 -21.07
N ILE A 201 -15.22 -11.41 -21.04
CA ILE A 201 -16.02 -10.61 -22.00
C ILE A 201 -15.39 -10.72 -23.39
N PRO A 202 -16.15 -11.21 -24.41
CA PRO A 202 -15.66 -11.31 -25.78
C PRO A 202 -15.14 -9.95 -26.28
N LYS A 203 -14.01 -9.97 -27.00
CA LYS A 203 -13.34 -8.74 -27.51
C LYS A 203 -14.29 -7.82 -28.27
N GLY A 204 -15.28 -8.37 -29.00
CA GLY A 204 -16.32 -7.63 -29.72
C GLY A 204 -17.24 -6.82 -28.80
N ILE A 205 -17.73 -7.41 -27.72
CA ILE A 205 -18.58 -6.74 -26.73
C ILE A 205 -17.79 -5.68 -25.97
N LYS A 206 -16.53 -5.98 -25.60
CA LYS A 206 -15.63 -5.02 -24.95
C LYS A 206 -15.38 -3.79 -25.84
N LYS A 207 -15.20 -4.00 -27.16
CA LYS A 207 -15.05 -2.92 -28.15
C LYS A 207 -16.33 -2.08 -28.29
N SER A 208 -17.49 -2.71 -28.30
CA SER A 208 -18.79 -2.02 -28.37
C SER A 208 -19.09 -1.22 -27.11
N LEU A 209 -18.84 -1.75 -25.91
CA LEU A 209 -18.96 -1.04 -24.64
C LEU A 209 -18.01 0.17 -24.56
N MET A 210 -16.76 0.00 -25.00
CA MET A 210 -15.77 1.08 -25.06
C MET A 210 -16.10 2.17 -26.12
N ALA A 211 -16.88 1.83 -27.13
CA ALA A 211 -17.32 2.76 -28.16
C ALA A 211 -18.53 3.60 -27.76
N MET A 212 -19.26 3.23 -26.70
CA MET A 212 -20.40 3.99 -26.21
C MET A 212 -19.99 5.41 -25.82
N ALA A 213 -20.75 6.41 -26.25
CA ALA A 213 -20.41 7.82 -26.09
C ALA A 213 -20.08 8.24 -24.64
N PRO A 214 -20.82 7.81 -23.59
CA PRO A 214 -20.48 8.11 -22.20
C PRO A 214 -19.15 7.48 -21.77
N VAL A 215 -18.92 6.19 -22.10
CA VAL A 215 -17.70 5.44 -21.75
C VAL A 215 -16.49 6.04 -22.47
N ARG A 216 -16.64 6.42 -23.74
CA ARG A 216 -15.60 7.07 -24.53
C ARG A 216 -15.21 8.44 -23.97
N ARG A 217 -16.18 9.24 -23.47
CA ARG A 217 -15.90 10.53 -22.84
C ARG A 217 -15.11 10.35 -21.55
N VAL A 218 -15.53 9.45 -20.68
CA VAL A 218 -14.82 9.12 -19.42
C VAL A 218 -13.42 8.59 -19.71
N ARG A 219 -13.27 7.62 -20.62
CA ARG A 219 -11.97 7.10 -21.02
C ARG A 219 -11.03 8.20 -21.54
N ASN A 220 -11.50 9.04 -22.46
CA ASN A 220 -10.68 10.09 -23.07
C ASN A 220 -10.31 11.19 -22.04
N ALA A 221 -11.15 11.42 -21.03
CA ALA A 221 -10.83 12.32 -19.93
C ALA A 221 -9.78 11.74 -18.97
N ILE A 222 -9.77 10.42 -18.77
CA ILE A 222 -8.81 9.72 -17.90
C ILE A 222 -7.43 9.56 -18.58
N MET A 223 -7.40 9.38 -19.90
CA MET A 223 -6.16 9.10 -20.67
C MET A 223 -5.50 10.36 -21.26
N LYS A 224 -5.95 11.57 -20.89
CA LYS A 224 -5.44 12.84 -21.44
C LYS A 224 -4.25 13.44 -20.67
N ASP A 225 -3.71 12.73 -19.69
CA ASP A 225 -2.46 13.02 -18.98
C ASP A 225 -1.55 11.78 -19.18
#